data_acd2daa28cfade519cd244887b594107
#
_entry.id   acd2daa28cfade519cd244887b594107
#
_cell.length_a   1.000
_cell.length_b   1.000
_cell.length_c   1.000
_cell.angle_alpha   90.00
_cell.angle_beta   90.00
_cell.angle_gamma   90.00
#
_symmetry.space_group_name_H-M   'P 1'
#
loop_
_entity.id
_entity.type
_entity.pdbx_description
1 polymer ?
#
loop_
_entity_poly.entity_id
_entity_poly.type
_entity_poly.pdbx_seq_one_letter_code
_entity_poly.pdbx_strand_id
1 'polypeptide(L)' 'DRNVYIVLEFENKADIEEVYSRLKEGGEVQMELADMFWGAKYAKLVDKYDIGWDLSYTFPT' A
#
# COMPACT_ATOMS: atom_id res chain seq x y z
N ASP A 1 14.94 -11.07 -5.38
CA ASP A 1 14.09 -10.69 -6.49
C ASP A 1 12.63 -10.69 -6.08
N ARG A 2 11.93 -9.61 -6.35
CA ARG A 2 10.59 -9.40 -5.82
C ARG A 2 9.56 -9.53 -6.91
N ASN A 3 9.23 -10.73 -7.25
CA ASN A 3 8.27 -10.97 -8.30
C ASN A 3 6.91 -11.41 -7.79
N VAL A 4 6.68 -11.33 -6.47
CA VAL A 4 5.38 -11.66 -5.87
C VAL A 4 4.98 -10.51 -4.94
N TYR A 5 3.77 -9.99 -5.14
CA TYR A 5 3.22 -8.94 -4.29
C TYR A 5 1.88 -9.40 -3.75
N ILE A 6 1.63 -9.08 -2.48
CA ILE A 6 0.35 -9.35 -1.84
C ILE A 6 -0.51 -8.10 -2.01
N VAL A 7 -1.71 -8.28 -2.56
CA VAL A 7 -2.63 -7.17 -2.80
C VAL A 7 -3.62 -7.11 -1.65
N LEU A 8 -3.72 -5.95 -1.01
CA LEU A 8 -4.69 -5.73 0.06
C LEU A 8 -5.64 -4.60 -0.35
N GLU A 9 -6.95 -4.89 -0.27
CA GLU A 9 -7.99 -3.88 -0.46
C GLU A 9 -8.53 -3.47 0.90
N PHE A 10 -8.62 -2.17 1.12
CA PHE A 10 -9.07 -1.65 2.40
C PHE A 10 -10.46 -1.03 2.25
N GLU A 11 -11.25 -1.08 3.31
CA GLU A 11 -12.60 -0.54 3.30
C GLU A 11 -12.68 0.85 3.91
N ASN A 12 -11.62 1.29 4.61
CA ASN A 12 -11.61 2.64 5.10
C ASN A 12 -10.20 3.23 5.05
N LYS A 13 -10.18 4.55 5.00
CA LYS A 13 -8.97 5.32 4.77
C LYS A 13 -7.98 5.19 5.92
N ALA A 14 -8.48 5.15 7.14
CA ALA A 14 -7.59 5.09 8.31
C ALA A 14 -6.79 3.79 8.32
N ASP A 15 -7.40 2.70 7.88
CA ASP A 15 -6.73 1.41 7.89
C ASP A 15 -5.58 1.37 6.90
N ILE A 16 -5.78 1.89 5.67
CA ILE A 16 -4.69 1.85 4.70
C ILE A 16 -3.54 2.73 5.14
N GLU A 17 -3.85 3.86 5.77
CA GLU A 17 -2.79 4.76 6.24
C GLU A 17 -1.98 4.11 7.36
N GLU A 18 -2.64 3.41 8.27
CA GLU A 18 -1.95 2.77 9.37
C GLU A 18 -1.08 1.61 8.88
N VAL A 19 -1.63 0.76 8.02
CA VAL A 19 -0.87 -0.39 7.51
C VAL A 19 0.33 0.09 6.69
N TYR A 20 0.12 1.10 5.86
CA TYR A 20 1.23 1.67 5.08
C TYR A 20 2.34 2.17 6.00
N SER A 21 1.97 2.89 7.04
CA SER A 21 2.94 3.45 7.98
C SER A 21 3.77 2.36 8.66
N ARG A 22 3.13 1.24 9.01
CA ARG A 22 3.82 0.14 9.66
C ARG A 22 4.71 -0.64 8.70
N LEU A 23 4.21 -0.91 7.49
CA LEU A 23 4.94 -1.73 6.54
C LEU A 23 6.17 -1.03 5.98
N LYS A 24 6.12 0.29 5.88
CA LYS A 24 7.27 0.99 5.30
C LYS A 24 8.45 1.08 6.24
N GLU A 25 8.27 0.82 7.52
CA GLU A 25 9.38 0.87 8.47
C GLU A 25 10.35 -0.26 8.21
N GLY A 26 11.61 0.07 7.95
CA GLY A 26 12.62 -0.90 7.62
C GLY A 26 12.51 -1.48 6.23
N GLY A 27 11.54 -1.03 5.46
CA GLY A 27 11.32 -1.51 4.11
C GLY A 27 11.68 -0.47 3.07
N GLU A 28 11.21 -0.71 1.86
CA GLU A 28 11.49 0.19 0.72
C GLU A 28 10.18 0.57 0.06
N VAL A 29 9.87 1.87 0.02
CA VAL A 29 8.66 2.37 -0.62
C VAL A 29 8.95 2.55 -2.11
N GLN A 30 8.16 1.87 -2.95
CA GLN A 30 8.27 1.99 -4.40
C GLN A 30 7.30 3.01 -4.94
N MET A 31 6.10 3.10 -4.35
CA MET A 31 5.12 4.12 -4.67
C MET A 31 4.50 4.60 -3.37
N GLU A 32 4.69 5.87 -3.06
CA GLU A 32 4.16 6.43 -1.82
C GLU A 32 2.64 6.45 -1.84
N LEU A 33 2.04 6.30 -0.65
CA LEU A 33 0.58 6.33 -0.53
C LEU A 33 0.06 7.69 -1.00
N ALA A 34 -0.75 7.67 -2.03
CA ALA A 34 -1.25 8.91 -2.64
C ALA A 34 -2.57 8.65 -3.32
N ASP A 35 -3.32 9.73 -3.54
CA ASP A 35 -4.57 9.68 -4.26
C ASP A 35 -4.28 9.54 -5.76
N MET A 36 -4.95 8.58 -6.37
CA MET A 36 -4.75 8.31 -7.78
C MET A 36 -5.93 8.84 -8.60
N PHE A 37 -5.66 9.10 -9.88
CA PHE A 37 -6.68 9.72 -10.73
C PHE A 37 -7.89 8.80 -10.97
N TRP A 38 -7.73 7.50 -10.76
CA TRP A 38 -8.87 6.57 -10.94
C TRP A 38 -9.78 6.49 -9.73
N GLY A 39 -9.59 7.34 -8.72
CA GLY A 39 -10.49 7.43 -7.59
C GLY A 39 -10.14 6.48 -6.45
N ALA A 40 -8.87 6.32 -6.18
CA ALA A 40 -8.42 5.42 -5.12
C ALA A 40 -7.14 5.94 -4.47
N LYS A 41 -6.89 5.49 -3.25
CA LYS A 41 -5.59 5.64 -2.63
C LYS A 41 -4.79 4.37 -2.90
N TYR A 42 -3.51 4.52 -3.20
CA TYR A 42 -2.70 3.39 -3.60
C TYR A 42 -1.27 3.55 -3.13
N ALA A 43 -0.66 2.46 -2.72
CA ALA A 43 0.74 2.45 -2.33
C ALA A 43 1.36 1.11 -2.73
N LYS A 44 2.66 1.14 -2.99
CA LYS A 44 3.39 -0.07 -3.34
C LYS A 44 4.72 -0.04 -2.61
N LEU A 45 5.02 -1.11 -1.90
CA LEU A 45 6.24 -1.14 -1.11
C LEU A 45 6.67 -2.58 -0.86
N VAL A 46 7.91 -2.70 -0.40
CA VAL A 46 8.47 -3.98 0.04
C VAL A 46 8.82 -3.81 1.51
N ASP A 47 8.36 -4.73 2.36
CA ASP A 47 8.62 -4.60 3.79
C ASP A 47 10.01 -5.10 4.16
N LYS A 48 10.33 -5.05 5.44
CA LYS A 48 11.67 -5.42 5.91
C LYS A 48 11.97 -6.90 5.72
N TYR A 49 10.96 -7.70 5.45
CA TYR A 49 11.13 -9.14 5.19
C TYR A 49 11.17 -9.45 3.70
N ASP A 50 11.30 -8.42 2.86
CA ASP A 50 11.39 -8.55 1.41
C ASP A 50 10.09 -9.05 0.77
N ILE A 51 8.96 -8.79 1.42
CA ILE A 51 7.64 -9.13 0.89
C ILE A 51 7.03 -7.89 0.26
N GLY A 52 6.56 -8.01 -0.99
CA GLY A 52 5.93 -6.92 -1.69
C GLY A 52 4.47 -6.76 -1.31
N TRP A 53 4.01 -5.51 -1.22
CA TRP A 53 2.64 -5.18 -0.84
C TRP A 53 2.08 -4.14 -1.78
N ASP A 54 0.89 -4.39 -2.30
CA ASP A 54 0.09 -3.41 -3.04
C ASP A 54 -1.11 -3.07 -2.17
N LEU A 55 -1.17 -1.84 -1.69
CA LEU A 55 -2.24 -1.39 -0.80
C LEU A 55 -3.18 -0.50 -1.59
N SER A 56 -4.48 -0.74 -1.46
CA SER A 56 -5.47 0.00 -2.25
C SER A 56 -6.70 0.29 -1.41
N TYR A 57 -7.23 1.50 -1.56
CA TYR A 57 -8.48 1.91 -0.93
C TYR A 57 -9.27 2.72 -1.97
N THR A 58 -10.38 2.15 -2.43
CA THR A 58 -11.22 2.83 -3.42
C THR A 58 -12.15 3.80 -2.71
N PHE A 59 -12.16 5.05 -3.17
CA PHE A 59 -13.02 6.06 -2.56
C PHE A 59 -14.47 5.71 -2.79
N PRO A 60 -15.35 5.94 -1.79
CA PRO A 60 -16.79 5.72 -2.00
C PRO A 60 -17.32 6.71 -3.03
N THR A 61 -18.28 6.24 -3.82
CA THR A 61 -18.92 7.06 -4.84
C THR A 61 -20.21 7.68 -4.35
#